data_ec256accfeb304099edffb4bd27e188b
#
_entry.id   ec256accfeb304099edffb4bd27e188b
#
_cell.length_a   1.000
_cell.length_b   1.000
_cell.length_c   1.000
_cell.angle_alpha   90.00
_cell.angle_beta   90.00
_cell.angle_gamma   90.00
#
_symmetry.space_group_name_H-M   'P 1'
#
loop_
_entity.id
_entity.type
_entity.pdbx_description
1 polymer ?
#
loop_
_entity_poly.entity_id
_entity_poly.type
_entity_poly.pdbx_seq_one_letter_code
_entity_poly.pdbx_strand_id
1 'polypeptide(L)'
;EILIGLVGSEMCIRDSSLTTKQIQEIIPHRHPFLLVDYIEDFEPGEFGIGYKCVTYREDFFAGHFPQEPVMPGVLIVEAMAQCSGILVLGDVPDPENYSTYFMKIDGVKFKRKVVPGDTLQFEIHLMEPIRRGVAVVEAKAFVGETLACEAVLMAQVVKNKNNK
;
A
#
# COMPACT_ATOMS: atom_id res chain seq x y z
N GLU A 1 -32.95 -35.60 -25.43
CA GLU A 1 -32.42 -35.70 -24.07
C GLU A 1 -31.17 -34.86 -23.95
N ILE A 2 -31.29 -33.84 -23.15
CA ILE A 2 -30.25 -32.83 -22.95
C ILE A 2 -29.43 -33.27 -21.77
N LEU A 3 -28.20 -33.62 -21.97
CA LEU A 3 -27.24 -33.81 -20.90
C LEU A 3 -26.62 -32.48 -20.56
N ILE A 4 -27.09 -31.93 -19.47
CA ILE A 4 -26.45 -30.85 -18.77
C ILE A 4 -25.38 -31.47 -17.92
N GLY A 5 -24.23 -31.47 -18.43
CA GLY A 5 -23.05 -31.64 -17.62
C GLY A 5 -22.25 -30.38 -17.62
N LEU A 6 -22.14 -29.63 -16.69
CA LEU A 6 -21.59 -29.20 -15.90
C LEU A 6 -20.97 -28.54 -15.27
N VAL A 7 -20.98 -28.34 -14.53
CA VAL A 7 -20.31 -27.69 -13.44
C VAL A 7 -18.89 -27.37 -13.79
N GLY A 8 -18.72 -26.16 -14.28
CA GLY A 8 -17.44 -25.53 -14.21
C GLY A 8 -17.02 -25.53 -12.76
N SER A 9 -15.80 -25.97 -12.51
CA SER A 9 -15.08 -25.54 -11.34
C SER A 9 -15.25 -24.03 -11.26
N GLU A 10 -15.92 -23.56 -10.24
CA GLU A 10 -15.77 -22.19 -9.79
C GLU A 10 -14.30 -22.03 -9.46
N MET A 11 -13.55 -21.60 -10.45
CA MET A 11 -12.31 -20.91 -10.18
C MET A 11 -12.77 -19.68 -9.43
N CYS A 12 -12.69 -19.72 -8.09
CA CYS A 12 -12.76 -18.52 -7.30
C CYS A 12 -11.66 -17.62 -7.85
N ILE A 13 -12.04 -16.73 -8.75
CA ILE A 13 -11.28 -15.53 -9.00
C ILE A 13 -11.32 -14.85 -7.64
N ARG A 14 -10.29 -15.02 -6.83
CA ARG A 14 -10.06 -14.14 -5.71
C ARG A 14 -10.05 -12.76 -6.33
N ASP A 15 -11.00 -11.95 -5.94
CA ASP A 15 -11.03 -10.56 -6.35
C ASP A 15 -9.75 -9.95 -5.75
N SER A 16 -8.72 -9.86 -6.59
CA SER A 16 -7.37 -9.44 -6.19
C SER A 16 -7.29 -7.93 -6.00
N SER A 17 -8.41 -7.24 -6.01
CA SER A 17 -8.51 -5.79 -5.86
C SER A 17 -9.13 -5.40 -4.50
N LEU A 18 -8.71 -4.24 -3.97
CA LEU A 18 -9.27 -3.65 -2.76
C LEU A 18 -9.70 -2.21 -3.02
N THR A 19 -10.94 -1.91 -2.69
CA THR A 19 -11.48 -0.54 -2.67
C THR A 19 -10.95 0.23 -1.46
N THR A 20 -11.09 1.56 -1.47
CA THR A 20 -10.74 2.42 -0.33
C THR A 20 -11.40 1.95 0.96
N LYS A 21 -12.67 1.53 0.91
CA LYS A 21 -13.40 1.03 2.08
C LYS A 21 -12.75 -0.23 2.65
N GLN A 22 -12.39 -1.19 1.81
CA GLN A 22 -11.72 -2.42 2.23
C GLN A 22 -10.32 -2.15 2.78
N ILE A 23 -9.59 -1.19 2.21
CA ILE A 23 -8.30 -0.73 2.74
C ILE A 23 -8.46 -0.20 4.18
N GLN A 24 -9.50 0.58 4.44
CA GLN A 24 -9.79 1.12 5.78
C GLN A 24 -10.17 0.03 6.81
N GLU A 25 -10.58 -1.14 6.37
CA GLU A 25 -10.81 -2.30 7.24
C GLU A 25 -9.49 -2.99 7.64
N ILE A 26 -8.40 -2.77 6.87
CA ILE A 26 -7.10 -3.40 7.09
C ILE A 26 -6.14 -2.49 7.86
N ILE A 27 -6.05 -1.20 7.47
CA ILE A 27 -5.15 -0.24 8.09
C ILE A 27 -5.91 0.89 8.80
N PRO A 28 -5.38 1.43 9.91
CA PRO A 28 -6.08 2.43 10.72
C PRO A 28 -6.07 3.84 10.13
N HIS A 29 -5.26 4.09 9.11
CA HIS A 29 -5.09 5.41 8.49
C HIS A 29 -6.41 5.95 7.94
N ARG A 30 -6.63 7.26 8.08
CA ARG A 30 -7.81 7.97 7.61
C ARG A 30 -7.40 9.30 6.97
N HIS A 31 -8.30 9.88 6.17
CA HIS A 31 -8.10 11.22 5.65
C HIS A 31 -7.73 12.21 6.77
N PRO A 32 -6.74 13.09 6.61
CA PRO A 32 -5.97 13.35 5.39
C PRO A 32 -4.70 12.49 5.22
N PHE A 33 -4.46 11.50 6.07
CA PHE A 33 -3.23 10.71 6.10
C PHE A 33 -3.35 9.32 5.44
N LEU A 34 -4.51 8.92 4.96
CA LEU A 34 -4.65 7.75 4.10
C LEU A 34 -4.19 8.11 2.68
N LEU A 35 -3.06 7.56 2.26
CA LEU A 35 -2.38 7.91 1.02
C LEU A 35 -2.47 6.81 -0.05
N VAL A 36 -3.40 5.87 0.10
CA VAL A 36 -3.67 4.80 -0.86
C VAL A 36 -5.15 4.83 -1.21
N ASP A 37 -5.47 4.93 -2.49
CA ASP A 37 -6.87 5.03 -2.95
C ASP A 37 -7.47 3.66 -3.23
N TYR A 38 -6.72 2.76 -3.89
CA TYR A 38 -7.14 1.39 -4.17
C TYR A 38 -5.94 0.47 -4.40
N ILE A 39 -6.18 -0.82 -4.38
CA ILE A 39 -5.20 -1.87 -4.69
C ILE A 39 -5.71 -2.67 -5.87
N GLU A 40 -4.83 -3.01 -6.78
CA GLU A 40 -5.01 -4.04 -7.82
C GLU A 40 -3.95 -5.13 -7.62
N ASP A 41 -4.15 -6.30 -8.19
CA ASP A 41 -3.21 -7.42 -8.16
C ASP A 41 -2.59 -7.63 -6.77
N PHE A 42 -3.41 -8.11 -5.86
CA PHE A 42 -3.05 -8.27 -4.46
C PHE A 42 -2.98 -9.74 -4.07
N GLU A 43 -1.80 -10.19 -3.66
CA GLU A 43 -1.56 -11.49 -3.02
C GLU A 43 -0.98 -11.25 -1.62
N PRO A 44 -1.78 -11.43 -0.56
CA PRO A 44 -1.36 -11.18 0.80
C PRO A 44 -0.07 -11.93 1.17
N GLY A 45 0.88 -11.22 1.78
CA GLY A 45 2.16 -11.79 2.19
C GLY A 45 3.17 -12.03 1.06
N GLU A 46 2.86 -11.66 -0.18
CA GLU A 46 3.75 -11.81 -1.32
C GLU A 46 3.99 -10.49 -2.05
N PHE A 47 2.96 -9.97 -2.72
CA PHE A 47 3.06 -8.71 -3.46
C PHE A 47 1.72 -7.96 -3.52
N GLY A 48 1.77 -6.70 -3.90
CA GLY A 48 0.60 -5.90 -4.20
C GLY A 48 0.94 -4.67 -5.03
N ILE A 49 -0.04 -4.23 -5.81
CA ILE A 49 0.03 -3.00 -6.60
C ILE A 49 -1.02 -2.02 -6.11
N GLY A 50 -0.54 -0.97 -5.45
CA GLY A 50 -1.40 0.08 -4.91
C GLY A 50 -1.36 1.35 -5.75
N TYR A 51 -2.38 2.18 -5.62
CA TYR A 51 -2.53 3.42 -6.38
C TYR A 51 -2.91 4.59 -5.50
N LYS A 52 -2.36 5.76 -5.83
CA LYS A 52 -2.81 7.05 -5.33
C LYS A 52 -2.99 8.02 -6.48
N CYS A 53 -4.20 8.57 -6.58
CA CYS A 53 -4.49 9.69 -7.48
C CYS A 53 -4.04 10.99 -6.79
N VAL A 54 -3.00 11.63 -7.30
CA VAL A 54 -2.47 12.87 -6.74
C VAL A 54 -3.27 14.04 -7.27
N THR A 55 -4.18 14.59 -6.46
CA THR A 55 -4.99 15.74 -6.84
C THR A 55 -4.41 17.04 -6.29
N TYR A 56 -4.71 18.17 -6.93
CA TYR A 56 -4.31 19.50 -6.43
C TYR A 56 -4.91 19.82 -5.06
N ARG A 57 -5.99 19.15 -4.65
CA ARG A 57 -6.69 19.37 -3.39
C ARG A 57 -6.07 18.68 -2.18
N GLU A 58 -4.96 17.99 -2.35
CA GLU A 58 -4.21 17.43 -1.23
C GLU A 58 -3.69 18.56 -0.33
N ASP A 59 -3.90 18.42 0.97
CA ASP A 59 -3.57 19.46 1.96
C ASP A 59 -2.10 19.86 1.96
N PHE A 60 -1.19 18.92 1.64
CA PHE A 60 0.24 19.22 1.64
C PHE A 60 0.68 20.18 0.53
N PHE A 61 -0.09 20.34 -0.55
CA PHE A 61 0.26 21.31 -1.62
C PHE A 61 0.12 22.76 -1.20
N ALA A 62 -0.69 23.06 -0.17
CA ALA A 62 -0.80 24.41 0.35
C ALA A 62 0.53 24.98 0.87
N GLY A 63 1.39 24.12 1.37
CA GLY A 63 2.69 24.48 1.92
C GLY A 63 3.90 23.97 1.17
N HIS A 64 3.73 22.98 0.28
CA HIS A 64 4.86 22.30 -0.37
C HIS A 64 4.71 22.19 -1.91
N PHE A 65 4.84 23.25 -2.69
CA PHE A 65 5.07 24.62 -2.31
C PHE A 65 4.00 25.52 -2.97
N PRO A 66 3.66 26.71 -2.43
CA PRO A 66 2.56 27.52 -2.97
C PRO A 66 2.68 27.87 -4.46
N GLN A 67 3.89 28.06 -4.97
CA GLN A 67 4.14 28.41 -6.37
C GLN A 67 4.51 27.23 -7.26
N GLU A 68 4.97 26.11 -6.67
CA GLU A 68 5.34 24.87 -7.37
C GLU A 68 4.87 23.68 -6.54
N PRO A 69 3.64 23.21 -6.72
CA PRO A 69 3.12 22.10 -5.95
C PRO A 69 3.85 20.81 -6.29
N VAL A 70 4.50 20.21 -5.31
CA VAL A 70 5.23 18.94 -5.40
C VAL A 70 4.85 18.11 -4.19
N MET A 71 4.49 16.85 -4.43
CA MET A 71 4.23 15.91 -3.33
C MET A 71 5.50 15.70 -2.51
N PRO A 72 5.47 15.90 -1.18
CA PRO A 72 6.63 15.64 -0.34
C PRO A 72 7.14 14.20 -0.52
N GLY A 73 8.43 14.03 -0.78
CA GLY A 73 9.02 12.71 -1.01
C GLY A 73 8.82 11.77 0.18
N VAL A 74 8.88 12.29 1.40
CA VAL A 74 8.61 11.50 2.63
C VAL A 74 7.18 10.95 2.67
N LEU A 75 6.20 11.63 2.05
CA LEU A 75 4.83 11.13 1.95
C LEU A 75 4.68 10.06 0.84
N ILE A 76 5.54 10.06 -0.16
CA ILE A 76 5.61 8.94 -1.12
C ILE A 76 6.09 7.68 -0.39
N VAL A 77 7.12 7.81 0.44
CA VAL A 77 7.62 6.70 1.29
C VAL A 77 6.52 6.23 2.25
N GLU A 78 5.78 7.14 2.87
CA GLU A 78 4.64 6.80 3.74
C GLU A 78 3.54 6.06 2.97
N ALA A 79 3.20 6.49 1.76
CA ALA A 79 2.22 5.80 0.92
C ALA A 79 2.66 4.37 0.57
N MET A 80 3.94 4.17 0.23
CA MET A 80 4.53 2.85 0.04
C MET A 80 4.45 2.00 1.31
N ALA A 81 4.66 2.61 2.47
CA ALA A 81 4.55 1.93 3.76
C ALA A 81 3.12 1.51 4.09
N GLN A 82 2.13 2.33 3.76
CA GLN A 82 0.72 1.98 3.92
C GLN A 82 0.34 0.81 3.02
N CYS A 83 0.78 0.80 1.76
CA CYS A 83 0.63 -0.37 0.88
C CYS A 83 1.30 -1.62 1.47
N SER A 84 2.48 -1.47 2.07
CA SER A 84 3.18 -2.57 2.74
C SER A 84 2.40 -3.08 3.94
N GLY A 85 1.78 -2.20 4.72
CA GLY A 85 0.89 -2.55 5.84
C GLY A 85 -0.32 -3.36 5.36
N ILE A 86 -0.93 -2.97 4.25
CA ILE A 86 -2.03 -3.71 3.62
C ILE A 86 -1.56 -5.10 3.20
N LEU A 87 -0.39 -5.21 2.58
CA LEU A 87 0.19 -6.48 2.15
C LEU A 87 0.41 -7.44 3.33
N VAL A 88 0.91 -6.91 4.44
CA VAL A 88 1.28 -7.70 5.63
C VAL A 88 0.06 -8.11 6.45
N LEU A 89 -0.97 -7.26 6.51
CA LEU A 89 -2.15 -7.46 7.35
C LEU A 89 -3.37 -8.00 6.58
N GLY A 90 -3.29 -8.09 5.25
CA GLY A 90 -4.44 -8.42 4.40
C GLY A 90 -5.06 -9.80 4.61
N ASP A 91 -4.28 -10.76 5.11
CA ASP A 91 -4.76 -12.12 5.45
C ASP A 91 -4.98 -12.32 6.97
N VAL A 92 -4.73 -11.30 7.76
CA VAL A 92 -4.93 -11.38 9.22
C VAL A 92 -6.42 -11.23 9.52
N PRO A 93 -7.04 -12.15 10.28
CA PRO A 93 -8.50 -12.11 10.52
C PRO A 93 -8.95 -10.95 11.42
N ASP A 94 -8.05 -10.37 12.19
CA ASP A 94 -8.30 -9.29 13.15
C ASP A 94 -7.28 -8.13 13.00
N PRO A 95 -7.14 -7.53 11.78
CA PRO A 95 -6.10 -6.55 11.51
C PRO A 95 -6.16 -5.30 12.41
N GLU A 96 -7.33 -4.94 12.90
CA GLU A 96 -7.55 -3.85 13.85
C GLU A 96 -6.83 -4.05 15.19
N ASN A 97 -6.46 -5.28 15.50
CA ASN A 97 -5.72 -5.62 16.71
C ASN A 97 -4.19 -5.59 16.52
N TYR A 98 -3.72 -5.12 15.38
CA TYR A 98 -2.30 -5.01 15.10
C TYR A 98 -1.89 -3.58 14.82
N SER A 99 -0.64 -3.27 15.17
CA SER A 99 0.03 -2.02 14.83
C SER A 99 1.32 -2.32 14.12
N THR A 100 1.68 -1.47 13.15
CA THR A 100 2.93 -1.56 12.41
C THR A 100 3.78 -0.34 12.69
N TYR A 101 5.04 -0.56 13.01
CA TYR A 101 5.99 0.51 13.32
C TYR A 101 7.24 0.36 12.48
N PHE A 102 7.70 1.45 11.88
CA PHE A 102 8.97 1.45 11.19
C PHE A 102 10.12 1.08 12.14
N MET A 103 10.95 0.16 11.68
CA MET A 103 12.23 -0.15 12.30
C MET A 103 13.37 0.51 11.53
N LYS A 104 13.24 0.52 10.17
CA LYS A 104 14.30 1.01 9.30
C LYS A 104 13.75 1.33 7.91
N ILE A 105 14.32 2.32 7.28
CA ILE A 105 14.09 2.69 5.89
C ILE A 105 15.45 2.80 5.21
N ASP A 106 15.69 1.95 4.22
CA ASP A 106 16.97 1.89 3.50
C ASP A 106 16.82 2.25 2.03
N GLY A 107 17.92 2.68 1.44
CA GLY A 107 18.07 2.81 -0.01
C GLY A 107 17.07 3.75 -0.65
N VAL A 108 16.54 4.71 0.09
CA VAL A 108 15.56 5.66 -0.44
C VAL A 108 16.20 6.50 -1.53
N LYS A 109 15.59 6.49 -2.70
CA LYS A 109 15.99 7.33 -3.83
C LYS A 109 14.77 7.98 -4.47
N PHE A 110 14.81 9.28 -4.62
CA PHE A 110 13.81 10.07 -5.34
C PHE A 110 14.34 10.37 -6.74
N LYS A 111 13.65 9.88 -7.76
CA LYS A 111 14.09 9.94 -9.17
C LYS A 111 13.30 10.96 -9.99
N ARG A 112 12.07 11.28 -9.57
CA ARG A 112 11.16 12.17 -10.26
C ARG A 112 10.30 12.93 -9.25
N LYS A 113 10.03 14.22 -9.52
CA LYS A 113 9.00 14.99 -8.82
C LYS A 113 7.61 14.40 -9.12
N VAL A 114 6.76 14.34 -8.13
CA VAL A 114 5.35 13.97 -8.25
C VAL A 114 4.52 15.24 -8.04
N VAL A 115 3.65 15.52 -8.98
CA VAL A 115 2.89 16.77 -9.07
C VAL A 115 1.39 16.50 -9.20
N PRO A 116 0.52 17.50 -8.95
CA PRO A 116 -0.92 17.35 -9.18
C PRO A 116 -1.24 16.84 -10.60
N GLY A 117 -2.13 15.86 -10.69
CA GLY A 117 -2.50 15.19 -11.94
C GLY A 117 -1.75 13.88 -12.19
N ASP A 118 -0.66 13.62 -11.48
CA ASP A 118 0.01 12.31 -11.53
C ASP A 118 -0.84 11.24 -10.83
N THR A 119 -0.72 10.01 -11.29
CA THR A 119 -1.16 8.81 -10.57
C THR A 119 0.07 8.02 -10.16
N LEU A 120 0.25 7.82 -8.87
CA LEU A 120 1.29 6.95 -8.34
C LEU A 120 0.81 5.50 -8.36
N GLN A 121 1.62 4.63 -8.92
CA GLN A 121 1.51 3.18 -8.81
C GLN A 121 2.61 2.69 -7.88
N PHE A 122 2.24 1.93 -6.86
CA PHE A 122 3.17 1.36 -5.89
C PHE A 122 3.30 -0.14 -6.13
N GLU A 123 4.49 -0.59 -6.47
CA GLU A 123 4.83 -2.01 -6.55
C GLU A 123 5.51 -2.42 -5.24
N ILE A 124 4.88 -3.33 -4.52
CA ILE A 124 5.29 -3.75 -3.17
C ILE A 124 5.53 -5.25 -3.17
N HIS A 125 6.71 -5.67 -2.75
CA HIS A 125 7.08 -7.07 -2.66
C HIS A 125 7.66 -7.40 -1.29
N LEU A 126 7.11 -8.42 -0.63
CA LEU A 126 7.70 -8.97 0.57
C LEU A 126 8.98 -9.71 0.19
N MET A 127 10.13 -9.30 0.75
CA MET A 127 11.43 -9.83 0.37
C MET A 127 11.73 -11.19 0.99
N GLU A 128 11.15 -11.45 2.16
CA GLU A 128 11.33 -12.71 2.90
C GLU A 128 10.11 -12.97 3.79
N PRO A 129 9.85 -14.23 4.18
CA PRO A 129 8.75 -14.54 5.09
C PRO A 129 8.87 -13.76 6.40
N ILE A 130 7.73 -13.28 6.92
CA ILE A 130 7.68 -12.54 8.18
C ILE A 130 8.17 -13.43 9.31
N ARG A 131 9.18 -12.96 10.05
CA ARG A 131 9.76 -13.69 11.18
C ARG A 131 9.74 -12.82 12.43
N ARG A 132 9.19 -13.36 13.53
CA ARG A 132 9.06 -12.66 14.81
C ARG A 132 8.37 -11.29 14.69
N GLY A 133 7.40 -11.20 13.76
CA GLY A 133 6.69 -9.97 13.46
C GLY A 133 7.48 -8.94 12.65
N VAL A 134 8.66 -9.26 12.15
CA VAL A 134 9.44 -8.36 11.29
C VAL A 134 9.12 -8.64 9.83
N ALA A 135 8.68 -7.61 9.11
CA ALA A 135 8.46 -7.62 7.67
C ALA A 135 9.51 -6.74 6.98
N VAL A 136 10.09 -7.25 5.90
CA VAL A 136 11.03 -6.52 5.03
C VAL A 136 10.45 -6.47 3.63
N VAL A 137 10.25 -5.27 3.11
CA VAL A 137 9.50 -5.02 1.89
C VAL A 137 10.33 -4.17 0.94
N GLU A 138 10.48 -4.60 -0.31
CA GLU A 138 10.91 -3.75 -1.41
C GLU A 138 9.71 -2.97 -1.92
N ALA A 139 9.86 -1.65 -2.06
CA ALA A 139 8.81 -0.75 -2.50
C ALA A 139 9.31 0.18 -3.60
N LYS A 140 8.54 0.28 -4.68
CA LYS A 140 8.80 1.18 -5.81
C LYS A 140 7.54 1.96 -6.14
N ALA A 141 7.69 3.25 -6.41
CA ALA A 141 6.61 4.12 -6.83
C ALA A 141 6.87 4.63 -8.26
N PHE A 142 5.89 4.47 -9.13
CA PHE A 142 5.97 4.86 -10.53
C PHE A 142 4.91 5.92 -10.87
N VAL A 143 5.23 6.76 -11.84
CA VAL A 143 4.24 7.55 -12.58
C VAL A 143 4.32 7.13 -14.05
N GLY A 144 3.29 6.45 -14.55
CA GLY A 144 3.37 5.73 -15.80
C GLY A 144 4.49 4.69 -15.76
N GLU A 145 5.42 4.73 -16.69
CA GLU A 145 6.59 3.83 -16.73
C GLU A 145 7.83 4.41 -16.02
N THR A 146 7.74 5.63 -15.47
CA THR A 146 8.88 6.31 -14.86
C THR A 146 8.94 6.05 -13.36
N LEU A 147 10.05 5.49 -12.88
CA LEU A 147 10.32 5.33 -11.46
C LEU A 147 10.44 6.70 -10.78
N ALA A 148 9.58 6.95 -9.81
CA ALA A 148 9.57 8.19 -9.04
C ALA A 148 10.32 8.04 -7.71
N CYS A 149 10.13 6.91 -7.02
CA CYS A 149 10.78 6.62 -5.74
C CYS A 149 11.00 5.12 -5.58
N GLU A 150 12.06 4.75 -4.87
CA GLU A 150 12.32 3.38 -4.43
C GLU A 150 12.83 3.38 -2.99
N ALA A 151 12.54 2.31 -2.26
CA ALA A 151 13.00 2.11 -0.89
C ALA A 151 12.92 0.64 -0.48
N VAL A 152 13.67 0.27 0.57
CA VAL A 152 13.45 -0.97 1.32
C VAL A 152 12.93 -0.58 2.71
N LEU A 153 11.78 -1.10 3.06
CA LEU A 153 11.08 -0.78 4.29
C LEU A 153 11.12 -1.98 5.24
N MET A 154 11.52 -1.75 6.48
CA MET A 154 11.47 -2.75 7.54
C MET A 154 10.50 -2.27 8.63
N ALA A 155 9.55 -3.10 8.98
CA ALA A 155 8.57 -2.79 10.00
C ALA A 155 8.39 -3.94 11.00
N GLN A 156 8.10 -3.57 12.24
CA GLN A 156 7.65 -4.48 13.28
C GLN A 156 6.12 -4.50 13.30
N VAL A 157 5.56 -5.67 13.17
CA VAL A 157 4.12 -5.94 13.34
C VAL A 157 3.89 -6.46 14.74
N VAL A 158 3.05 -5.78 15.50
CA VAL A 158 2.79 -6.07 16.90
C VAL A 158 1.31 -6.25 17.14
N LYS A 159 0.91 -7.35 17.77
CA LYS A 159 -0.46 -7.50 18.24
C LYS A 159 -0.67 -6.61 19.47
N ASN A 160 -1.67 -5.75 19.41
CA ASN A 160 -2.00 -4.84 20.51
C ASN A 160 -2.45 -5.65 21.73
N LYS A 161 -1.91 -5.32 22.90
CA LYS A 161 -2.43 -5.89 24.14
C LYS A 161 -3.83 -5.31 24.37
N ASN A 162 -4.83 -6.18 24.42
CA ASN A 162 -6.16 -5.74 24.83
C ASN A 162 -6.04 -5.07 26.20
N ASN A 163 -6.19 -3.75 26.23
CA ASN A 163 -6.44 -3.06 27.51
C ASN A 163 -7.82 -3.51 27.97
N LYS A 164 -7.85 -4.39 28.98
CA LYS A 164 -9.06 -4.73 29.71
C LYS A 164 -9.51 -3.54 30.53
#